data_5c1c849dc4e0837136b5938aa1b5878c
#
_entry.id   5c1c849dc4e0837136b5938aa1b5878c
#
_cell.length_a   1.000
_cell.length_b   1.000
_cell.length_c   1.000
_cell.angle_alpha   90.00
_cell.angle_beta   90.00
_cell.angle_gamma   90.00
#
_symmetry.space_group_name_H-M   'P 1'
#
loop_
_entity.id
_entity.type
_entity.pdbx_description
1 polymer ?
#
loop_
_entity_poly.entity_id
_entity_poly.type
_entity_poly.pdbx_seq_one_letter_code
_entity_poly.pdbx_strand_id
1 'polypeptide(L)'
;TLGTDASKDVLVFEEKDDTFSCFIYKTKSRKYLMIGSYQTLSTEYQFLDANDPLGEWKIIQARERNLEYSVSHFEDRFYIRTNWEAKNFRLMQTPINATSKDNWQEVISHRQDVFLRSFDIFKNFLVVNERKDGLSKTRVINWKDNSEHYISFNDPSYSLYSSSNLEFDTDIFRFVYTSFTTPRSVYDYNMLTKQKELLKQKIVLGGEFDSDNYVSERIFALSRDGKTNIPISLVYRKGIKNNGERPLLLNAYGSYGSNSDPYFSSVRLSLLDRGFIYAIAHIRGGQEMGRYWYEDGKLLKKKNTFYDFIDCGKYLIDSKFTSSDHLYASGGSAGGLLMGAVMNMEPELFNGVIAGVPFVDVINTMWDETIPLTTSEFDEWGNPKDKEYYD
;
A
#
# COMPACT_ATOMS: atom_id res chain seq x y z
N THR A 1 15.77 -31.41 -1.00
CA THR A 1 17.22 -31.20 -0.71
C THR A 1 17.92 -30.86 -2.02
N LEU A 2 18.73 -29.79 -2.06
CA LEU A 2 19.47 -29.46 -3.27
C LEU A 2 20.35 -30.64 -3.72
N GLY A 3 20.27 -31.00 -5.02
CA GLY A 3 21.01 -32.12 -5.60
C GLY A 3 20.36 -33.50 -5.43
N THR A 4 19.18 -33.59 -4.82
CA THR A 4 18.38 -34.80 -4.74
C THR A 4 17.10 -34.68 -5.57
N ASP A 5 16.49 -35.81 -5.94
CA ASP A 5 15.19 -35.86 -6.58
C ASP A 5 14.12 -35.27 -5.64
N ALA A 6 13.23 -34.46 -6.17
CA ALA A 6 12.16 -33.79 -5.40
C ALA A 6 11.22 -34.80 -4.68
N SER A 7 11.08 -36.01 -5.23
CA SER A 7 10.28 -37.09 -4.58
C SER A 7 10.84 -37.55 -3.22
N LYS A 8 12.09 -37.20 -2.91
CA LYS A 8 12.75 -37.48 -1.63
C LYS A 8 12.65 -36.32 -0.62
N ASP A 9 12.03 -35.23 -1.01
CA ASP A 9 11.88 -34.09 -0.11
C ASP A 9 10.86 -34.43 1.00
N VAL A 10 11.19 -33.98 2.21
CA VAL A 10 10.32 -34.12 3.38
C VAL A 10 9.38 -32.94 3.41
N LEU A 11 8.08 -33.19 3.49
CA LEU A 11 7.08 -32.14 3.71
C LEU A 11 7.29 -31.54 5.11
N VAL A 12 7.58 -30.25 5.17
CA VAL A 12 7.82 -29.51 6.43
C VAL A 12 6.54 -28.85 6.94
N PHE A 13 5.77 -28.26 6.03
CA PHE A 13 4.54 -27.56 6.35
C PHE A 13 3.58 -27.60 5.16
N GLU A 14 2.31 -27.74 5.44
CA GLU A 14 1.22 -27.65 4.48
C GLU A 14 0.12 -26.76 5.06
N GLU A 15 -0.23 -25.67 4.37
CA GLU A 15 -1.44 -24.92 4.69
C GLU A 15 -2.65 -25.69 4.13
N LYS A 16 -3.58 -26.05 5.01
CA LYS A 16 -4.76 -26.85 4.63
C LYS A 16 -6.02 -26.03 4.42
N ASP A 17 -6.00 -24.79 4.87
CA ASP A 17 -7.08 -23.83 4.66
C ASP A 17 -6.82 -23.14 3.32
N ASP A 18 -7.65 -23.42 2.31
CA ASP A 18 -7.52 -22.88 0.95
C ASP A 18 -7.80 -21.38 0.83
N THR A 19 -8.29 -20.75 1.90
CA THR A 19 -8.39 -19.29 2.02
C THR A 19 -7.09 -18.62 2.42
N PHE A 20 -6.07 -19.40 2.85
CA PHE A 20 -4.77 -18.88 3.27
C PHE A 20 -3.67 -19.21 2.25
N SER A 21 -2.79 -18.25 2.07
CA SER A 21 -1.49 -18.46 1.40
C SER A 21 -0.38 -18.55 2.43
N CYS A 22 0.68 -19.32 2.15
CA CYS A 22 1.83 -19.44 3.05
C CYS A 22 3.15 -19.03 2.37
N PHE A 23 4.10 -18.58 3.20
CA PHE A 23 5.45 -18.22 2.77
C PHE A 23 6.47 -18.55 3.86
N ILE A 24 7.73 -18.66 3.46
CA ILE A 24 8.85 -18.88 4.38
C ILE A 24 9.91 -17.78 4.20
N TYR A 25 10.50 -17.36 5.31
CA TYR A 25 11.64 -16.45 5.30
C TYR A 25 12.55 -16.67 6.50
N LYS A 26 13.75 -16.09 6.45
CA LYS A 26 14.68 -16.04 7.58
C LYS A 26 14.67 -14.64 8.16
N THR A 27 14.59 -14.51 9.48
CA THR A 27 14.62 -13.20 10.15
C THR A 27 15.90 -12.42 9.82
N LYS A 28 15.85 -11.08 9.88
CA LYS A 28 17.02 -10.19 9.70
C LYS A 28 18.17 -10.57 10.66
N SER A 29 17.85 -11.00 11.88
CA SER A 29 18.80 -11.51 12.87
C SER A 29 19.48 -12.82 12.48
N ARG A 30 18.95 -13.50 11.43
CA ARG A 30 19.36 -14.83 10.98
C ARG A 30 19.20 -15.94 12.01
N LYS A 31 18.55 -15.67 13.16
CA LYS A 31 18.36 -16.63 14.25
C LYS A 31 17.17 -17.56 14.04
N TYR A 32 16.12 -17.12 13.32
CA TYR A 32 14.91 -17.89 13.14
C TYR A 32 14.52 -18.02 11.68
N LEU A 33 14.03 -19.22 11.34
CA LEU A 33 13.20 -19.47 10.17
C LEU A 33 11.77 -19.18 10.56
N MET A 34 11.02 -18.57 9.65
CA MET A 34 9.63 -18.16 9.87
C MET A 34 8.76 -18.76 8.78
N ILE A 35 7.63 -19.34 9.15
CA ILE A 35 6.52 -19.64 8.25
C ILE A 35 5.41 -18.64 8.58
N GLY A 36 4.90 -17.96 7.58
CA GLY A 36 3.73 -17.11 7.71
C GLY A 36 2.58 -17.66 6.87
N SER A 37 1.40 -17.80 7.47
CA SER A 37 0.14 -18.05 6.79
C SER A 37 -0.70 -16.79 6.85
N TYR A 38 -1.25 -16.35 5.74
CA TYR A 38 -2.02 -15.11 5.67
C TYR A 38 -3.20 -15.20 4.71
N GLN A 39 -4.24 -14.50 5.06
CA GLN A 39 -5.37 -14.16 4.21
C GLN A 39 -5.72 -12.67 4.44
N THR A 40 -6.73 -12.15 3.76
CA THR A 40 -7.08 -10.71 3.74
C THR A 40 -7.18 -10.09 5.13
N LEU A 41 -7.72 -10.79 6.14
CA LEU A 41 -8.02 -10.25 7.46
C LEU A 41 -7.40 -11.03 8.62
N SER A 42 -6.54 -12.02 8.35
CA SER A 42 -5.97 -12.87 9.40
C SER A 42 -4.58 -13.34 9.04
N THR A 43 -3.71 -13.44 10.04
CA THR A 43 -2.35 -13.96 9.86
C THR A 43 -1.99 -14.90 11.00
N GLU A 44 -1.07 -15.83 10.72
CA GLU A 44 -0.41 -16.68 11.71
C GLU A 44 1.07 -16.81 11.36
N TYR A 45 1.93 -16.75 12.36
CA TYR A 45 3.36 -16.98 12.19
C TYR A 45 3.85 -18.08 13.08
N GLN A 46 4.71 -18.93 12.50
CA GLN A 46 5.48 -19.95 13.21
C GLN A 46 6.97 -19.64 13.07
N PHE A 47 7.76 -20.02 14.07
CA PHE A 47 9.19 -19.84 14.07
C PHE A 47 9.93 -21.10 14.50
N LEU A 48 11.15 -21.25 13.99
CA LEU A 48 12.07 -22.33 14.29
C LEU A 48 13.49 -21.75 14.44
N ASP A 49 14.27 -22.25 15.38
CA ASP A 49 15.70 -21.89 15.48
C ASP A 49 16.43 -22.27 14.18
N ALA A 50 17.05 -21.32 13.53
CA ALA A 50 17.74 -21.54 12.27
C ALA A 50 19.01 -22.41 12.41
N ASN A 51 19.51 -22.63 13.64
CA ASN A 51 20.63 -23.53 13.93
C ASN A 51 20.15 -24.97 14.23
N ASP A 52 18.84 -25.17 14.44
CA ASP A 52 18.22 -26.48 14.59
C ASP A 52 17.08 -26.66 13.57
N PRO A 53 17.40 -26.86 12.28
CA PRO A 53 16.40 -26.90 11.21
C PRO A 53 15.50 -28.15 11.26
N LEU A 54 15.78 -29.11 12.11
CA LEU A 54 14.96 -30.30 12.36
C LEU A 54 14.16 -30.20 13.66
N GLY A 55 14.26 -29.09 14.37
CA GLY A 55 13.56 -28.81 15.62
C GLY A 55 12.05 -28.63 15.43
N GLU A 56 11.39 -28.25 16.51
CA GLU A 56 9.95 -28.05 16.55
C GLU A 56 9.56 -26.61 16.17
N TRP A 57 8.62 -26.48 15.24
CA TRP A 57 7.99 -25.20 14.89
C TRP A 57 7.07 -24.73 16.02
N LYS A 58 7.19 -23.47 16.41
CA LYS A 58 6.40 -22.85 17.48
C LYS A 58 5.55 -21.71 16.92
N ILE A 59 4.26 -21.72 17.26
CA ILE A 59 3.35 -20.63 16.88
C ILE A 59 3.64 -19.40 17.75
N ILE A 60 3.71 -18.22 17.12
CA ILE A 60 3.82 -16.94 17.82
C ILE A 60 2.49 -16.57 18.44
N GLN A 61 1.45 -16.47 17.62
CA GLN A 61 0.06 -16.30 18.01
C GLN A 61 -0.80 -17.05 17.01
N ALA A 62 -1.67 -17.93 17.51
CA ALA A 62 -2.62 -18.66 16.67
C ALA A 62 -3.52 -17.68 15.91
N ARG A 63 -3.92 -18.08 14.71
CA ARG A 63 -4.82 -17.28 13.87
C ARG A 63 -6.16 -17.01 14.57
N GLU A 64 -6.61 -15.78 14.46
CA GLU A 64 -7.94 -15.35 14.87
C GLU A 64 -8.54 -14.55 13.73
N ARG A 65 -9.84 -14.68 13.53
CA ARG A 65 -10.54 -13.86 12.54
C ARG A 65 -10.36 -12.38 12.87
N ASN A 66 -9.97 -11.58 11.87
CA ASN A 66 -9.67 -10.15 11.97
C ASN A 66 -8.42 -9.78 12.77
N LEU A 67 -7.59 -10.72 13.17
CA LEU A 67 -6.29 -10.45 13.76
C LEU A 67 -5.20 -10.51 12.69
N GLU A 68 -4.69 -9.35 12.33
CA GLU A 68 -3.57 -9.19 11.42
C GLU A 68 -2.31 -8.82 12.21
N TYR A 69 -1.19 -9.51 11.94
CA TYR A 69 0.08 -9.12 12.52
C TYR A 69 1.25 -9.52 11.62
N SER A 70 2.38 -8.85 11.77
CA SER A 70 3.65 -9.19 11.15
C SER A 70 4.77 -9.16 12.18
N VAL A 71 5.82 -9.95 11.98
CA VAL A 71 6.82 -10.24 12.99
C VAL A 71 8.23 -9.93 12.50
N SER A 72 9.02 -9.27 13.35
CA SER A 72 10.48 -9.16 13.23
C SER A 72 11.15 -9.59 14.54
N HIS A 73 12.39 -10.07 14.44
CA HIS A 73 13.16 -10.48 15.60
C HIS A 73 14.39 -9.61 15.78
N PHE A 74 14.64 -9.14 17.01
CA PHE A 74 15.85 -8.47 17.42
C PHE A 74 16.20 -8.81 18.87
N GLU A 75 17.46 -9.15 19.13
CA GLU A 75 18.00 -9.57 20.43
C GLU A 75 17.26 -10.77 21.04
N ASP A 76 16.49 -10.57 22.12
CA ASP A 76 15.73 -11.57 22.85
C ASP A 76 14.21 -11.46 22.68
N ARG A 77 13.75 -10.67 21.68
CA ARG A 77 12.35 -10.30 21.50
C ARG A 77 11.88 -10.44 20.07
N PHE A 78 10.59 -10.73 19.94
CA PHE A 78 9.83 -10.45 18.72
C PHE A 78 9.15 -9.09 18.81
N TYR A 79 9.22 -8.35 17.70
CA TYR A 79 8.50 -7.10 17.49
C TYR A 79 7.35 -7.38 16.54
N ILE A 80 6.16 -6.94 16.92
CA ILE A 80 4.92 -7.36 16.31
C ILE A 80 4.11 -6.12 15.93
N ARG A 81 3.98 -5.87 14.62
CA ARG A 81 3.04 -4.90 14.13
C ARG A 81 1.68 -5.58 14.03
N THR A 82 0.64 -5.02 14.66
CA THR A 82 -0.67 -5.65 14.74
C THR A 82 -1.82 -4.66 14.72
N ASN A 83 -2.99 -5.11 14.23
CA ASN A 83 -4.26 -4.41 14.35
C ASN A 83 -5.03 -4.76 15.64
N TRP A 84 -4.47 -5.59 16.51
CA TRP A 84 -5.11 -5.96 17.80
C TRP A 84 -5.45 -4.69 18.61
N GLU A 85 -6.75 -4.44 18.82
CA GLU A 85 -7.28 -3.20 19.44
C GLU A 85 -6.74 -1.89 18.83
N ALA A 86 -6.34 -1.92 17.54
CA ALA A 86 -5.63 -0.83 16.90
C ALA A 86 -5.92 -0.80 15.40
N LYS A 87 -7.03 -0.20 14.98
CA LYS A 87 -7.49 -0.20 13.59
C LYS A 87 -6.39 0.23 12.59
N ASN A 88 -5.63 1.28 12.90
CA ASN A 88 -4.51 1.76 12.09
C ASN A 88 -3.17 1.14 12.47
N PHE A 89 -3.21 -0.02 13.14
CA PHE A 89 -2.08 -0.78 13.63
C PHE A 89 -1.28 -0.06 14.72
N ARG A 90 -0.58 -0.85 15.50
CA ARG A 90 0.39 -0.48 16.53
C ARG A 90 1.60 -1.42 16.50
N LEU A 91 2.67 -1.05 17.17
CA LEU A 91 3.84 -1.91 17.35
C LEU A 91 3.91 -2.40 18.78
N MET A 92 4.00 -3.72 18.92
CA MET A 92 4.15 -4.43 20.17
C MET A 92 5.50 -5.15 20.21
N GLN A 93 5.91 -5.64 21.36
CA GLN A 93 7.04 -6.55 21.54
C GLN A 93 6.67 -7.67 22.52
N THR A 94 7.35 -8.82 22.41
CA THR A 94 7.17 -9.94 23.32
C THR A 94 8.46 -10.75 23.47
N PRO A 95 8.73 -11.37 24.65
CA PRO A 95 9.85 -12.30 24.79
C PRO A 95 9.71 -13.52 23.89
N ILE A 96 10.81 -14.09 23.42
CA ILE A 96 10.82 -15.27 22.54
C ILE A 96 10.24 -16.54 23.18
N ASN A 97 10.18 -16.62 24.50
CA ASN A 97 9.64 -17.73 25.27
C ASN A 97 8.19 -17.55 25.74
N ALA A 98 7.55 -16.40 25.44
CA ALA A 98 6.18 -16.07 25.81
C ALA A 98 5.54 -15.22 24.72
N THR A 99 5.25 -15.86 23.57
CA THR A 99 4.94 -15.15 22.32
C THR A 99 3.49 -14.76 22.12
N SER A 100 2.54 -15.39 22.88
CA SER A 100 1.11 -15.11 22.72
C SER A 100 0.76 -13.64 23.04
N LYS A 101 -0.33 -13.17 22.44
CA LYS A 101 -0.79 -11.76 22.56
C LYS A 101 -0.99 -11.27 23.99
N ASP A 102 -1.25 -12.18 24.95
CA ASP A 102 -1.38 -11.83 26.37
C ASP A 102 -0.08 -11.28 26.97
N ASN A 103 1.06 -11.54 26.33
CA ASN A 103 2.39 -11.07 26.73
C ASN A 103 2.89 -9.89 25.89
N TRP A 104 2.09 -9.40 24.93
CA TRP A 104 2.49 -8.30 24.10
C TRP A 104 2.51 -6.98 24.85
N GLN A 105 3.62 -6.29 24.80
CA GLN A 105 3.85 -4.98 25.42
C GLN A 105 3.95 -3.91 24.33
N GLU A 106 3.30 -2.78 24.53
CA GLU A 106 3.27 -1.70 23.55
C GLU A 106 4.65 -1.02 23.39
N VAL A 107 5.06 -0.80 22.15
CA VAL A 107 6.25 -0.03 21.76
C VAL A 107 5.84 1.27 21.08
N ILE A 108 4.87 1.21 20.17
CA ILE A 108 4.26 2.39 19.52
C ILE A 108 2.75 2.24 19.62
N SER A 109 2.12 3.24 20.24
CA SER A 109 0.68 3.28 20.42
C SER A 109 -0.07 3.49 19.10
N HIS A 110 -1.29 3.00 19.06
CA HIS A 110 -2.23 3.28 17.98
C HIS A 110 -2.52 4.79 17.87
N ARG A 111 -2.58 5.28 16.62
CA ARG A 111 -3.01 6.64 16.30
C ARG A 111 -4.14 6.59 15.26
N GLN A 112 -5.22 7.35 15.49
CA GLN A 112 -6.37 7.33 14.57
C GLN A 112 -6.08 7.99 13.22
N ASP A 113 -5.20 8.98 13.21
CA ASP A 113 -4.81 9.78 12.05
C ASP A 113 -3.56 9.26 11.33
N VAL A 114 -2.95 8.17 11.83
CA VAL A 114 -1.72 7.61 11.26
C VAL A 114 -1.84 6.10 11.12
N PHE A 115 -1.69 5.62 9.90
CA PHE A 115 -1.63 4.19 9.60
C PHE A 115 -0.18 3.68 9.66
N LEU A 116 0.14 2.79 10.59
CA LEU A 116 1.45 2.16 10.72
C LEU A 116 1.58 1.03 9.70
N ARG A 117 2.37 1.24 8.63
CA ARG A 117 2.52 0.29 7.52
C ARG A 117 3.51 -0.83 7.78
N SER A 118 4.70 -0.46 8.22
CA SER A 118 5.81 -1.38 8.45
C SER A 118 6.87 -0.73 9.35
N PHE A 119 7.87 -1.51 9.74
CA PHE A 119 8.98 -1.03 10.52
C PHE A 119 10.27 -1.77 10.17
N ASP A 120 11.42 -1.12 10.41
CA ASP A 120 12.76 -1.69 10.31
C ASP A 120 13.49 -1.45 11.62
N ILE A 121 14.11 -2.51 12.17
CA ILE A 121 14.85 -2.43 13.43
C ILE A 121 16.35 -2.34 13.13
N PHE A 122 17.01 -1.40 13.81
CA PHE A 122 18.46 -1.25 13.87
C PHE A 122 18.90 -1.28 15.33
N LYS A 123 20.19 -1.48 15.57
CA LYS A 123 20.76 -1.54 16.92
C LYS A 123 20.44 -0.30 17.77
N ASN A 124 20.56 0.88 17.17
CA ASN A 124 20.37 2.15 17.83
C ASN A 124 19.06 2.86 17.44
N PHE A 125 18.36 2.38 16.41
CA PHE A 125 17.21 3.07 15.82
C PHE A 125 16.06 2.11 15.48
N LEU A 126 14.85 2.65 15.55
CA LEU A 126 13.66 2.07 14.97
C LEU A 126 13.19 3.00 13.85
N VAL A 127 13.04 2.45 12.65
CA VAL A 127 12.46 3.16 11.51
C VAL A 127 11.03 2.69 11.33
N VAL A 128 10.08 3.60 11.25
CA VAL A 128 8.65 3.30 11.12
C VAL A 128 8.12 3.94 9.87
N ASN A 129 7.56 3.13 8.98
CA ASN A 129 6.89 3.61 7.78
C ASN A 129 5.40 3.79 8.07
N GLU A 130 4.91 4.98 7.88
CA GLU A 130 3.57 5.42 8.25
C GLU A 130 2.86 6.05 7.05
N ARG A 131 1.54 6.16 7.15
CA ARG A 131 0.74 7.07 6.33
C ARG A 131 0.03 8.06 7.22
N LYS A 132 0.14 9.32 6.83
CA LYS A 132 -0.61 10.42 7.43
C LYS A 132 -1.11 11.35 6.32
N ASP A 133 -2.37 11.74 6.41
CA ASP A 133 -3.00 12.61 5.41
C ASP A 133 -2.84 12.09 3.97
N GLY A 134 -2.85 10.75 3.79
CA GLY A 134 -2.68 10.08 2.50
C GLY A 134 -1.26 10.07 1.93
N LEU A 135 -0.25 10.54 2.66
CA LEU A 135 1.16 10.56 2.24
C LEU A 135 1.99 9.53 3.00
N SER A 136 2.94 8.94 2.30
CA SER A 136 3.97 8.09 2.92
C SER A 136 4.89 8.95 3.80
N LYS A 137 5.09 8.54 5.05
CA LYS A 137 6.01 9.16 6.01
C LYS A 137 6.95 8.11 6.57
N THR A 138 8.19 8.46 6.78
CA THR A 138 9.15 7.60 7.48
C THR A 138 9.66 8.33 8.70
N ARG A 139 9.39 7.74 9.85
CA ARG A 139 9.79 8.23 11.18
C ARG A 139 10.99 7.42 11.67
N VAL A 140 11.99 8.10 12.15
CA VAL A 140 13.19 7.51 12.77
C VAL A 140 13.15 7.82 14.25
N ILE A 141 13.25 6.80 15.08
CA ILE A 141 13.24 6.87 16.54
C ILE A 141 14.59 6.35 17.05
N ASN A 142 15.24 7.09 17.93
CA ASN A 142 16.48 6.68 18.59
C ASN A 142 16.13 5.92 19.88
N TRP A 143 16.59 4.67 20.02
CA TRP A 143 16.30 3.84 21.19
C TRP A 143 16.86 4.40 22.51
N LYS A 144 17.96 5.17 22.44
CA LYS A 144 18.67 5.63 23.63
C LYS A 144 17.90 6.71 24.42
N ASP A 145 17.29 7.64 23.69
CA ASP A 145 16.66 8.84 24.28
C ASP A 145 15.23 9.06 23.82
N ASN A 146 14.69 8.16 23.00
CA ASN A 146 13.37 8.24 22.38
C ASN A 146 13.17 9.53 21.54
N SER A 147 14.23 10.20 21.14
CA SER A 147 14.13 11.30 20.20
C SER A 147 13.68 10.80 18.83
N GLU A 148 12.83 11.57 18.17
CA GLU A 148 12.28 11.16 16.87
C GLU A 148 12.28 12.30 15.85
N HIS A 149 12.28 11.92 14.58
CA HIS A 149 12.13 12.85 13.47
C HIS A 149 11.60 12.14 12.23
N TYR A 150 11.03 12.92 11.31
CA TYR A 150 10.59 12.43 10.01
C TYR A 150 11.62 12.75 8.93
N ILE A 151 11.82 11.80 8.00
CA ILE A 151 12.53 12.06 6.76
C ILE A 151 11.60 12.88 5.87
N SER A 152 11.99 14.09 5.48
CA SER A 152 11.15 15.04 4.75
C SER A 152 11.65 15.28 3.33
N PHE A 153 10.70 15.53 2.43
CA PHE A 153 10.89 15.99 1.06
C PHE A 153 9.93 17.13 0.75
N ASN A 154 10.24 17.92 -0.27
CA ASN A 154 9.48 19.14 -0.60
C ASN A 154 8.33 18.90 -1.58
N ASP A 155 8.31 17.74 -2.28
CA ASP A 155 7.22 17.43 -3.21
C ASP A 155 5.88 17.34 -2.47
N PRO A 156 4.79 17.89 -3.02
CA PRO A 156 3.46 17.84 -2.38
C PRO A 156 2.86 16.44 -2.37
N SER A 157 3.31 15.59 -3.31
CA SER A 157 2.88 14.20 -3.46
C SER A 157 4.05 13.33 -3.86
N TYR A 158 4.33 12.28 -3.09
CA TYR A 158 5.48 11.40 -3.31
C TYR A 158 5.25 10.00 -2.72
N SER A 159 6.11 9.08 -3.12
CA SER A 159 6.25 7.76 -2.52
C SER A 159 7.61 7.64 -1.85
N LEU A 160 7.62 7.14 -0.63
CA LEU A 160 8.82 6.81 0.13
C LEU A 160 8.63 5.43 0.77
N TYR A 161 9.60 4.53 0.58
CA TYR A 161 9.56 3.18 1.16
C TYR A 161 10.96 2.62 1.40
N SER A 162 11.06 1.76 2.43
CA SER A 162 12.32 1.09 2.76
C SER A 162 12.85 0.30 1.57
N SER A 163 14.16 0.34 1.38
CA SER A 163 14.90 -0.57 0.50
C SER A 163 15.43 -1.75 1.33
N SER A 164 16.40 -2.50 0.81
CA SER A 164 17.04 -3.58 1.57
C SER A 164 17.94 -3.01 2.66
N ASN A 165 17.65 -3.33 3.92
CA ASN A 165 18.38 -2.92 5.12
C ASN A 165 18.71 -4.17 5.93
N LEU A 166 19.77 -4.91 5.54
CA LEU A 166 20.07 -6.23 6.10
C LEU A 166 20.89 -6.19 7.40
N GLU A 167 21.60 -5.10 7.62
CA GLU A 167 22.50 -4.95 8.79
C GLU A 167 21.77 -4.25 9.96
N PHE A 168 22.00 -4.77 11.17
CA PHE A 168 21.50 -4.12 12.40
C PHE A 168 22.44 -3.04 12.91
N ASP A 169 23.76 -3.31 12.90
CA ASP A 169 24.77 -2.41 13.47
C ASP A 169 25.23 -1.39 12.43
N THR A 170 24.32 -0.50 12.09
CA THR A 170 24.56 0.62 11.18
C THR A 170 23.64 1.78 11.54
N ASP A 171 24.13 3.00 11.31
CA ASP A 171 23.33 4.23 11.39
C ASP A 171 22.73 4.62 10.03
N ILE A 172 22.93 3.80 9.00
CA ILE A 172 22.46 4.07 7.64
C ILE A 172 21.15 3.33 7.38
N PHE A 173 20.11 4.08 7.02
CA PHE A 173 18.85 3.58 6.51
C PHE A 173 18.76 3.83 5.01
N ARG A 174 18.62 2.76 4.21
CA ARG A 174 18.43 2.85 2.78
C ARG A 174 16.96 2.85 2.43
N PHE A 175 16.56 3.81 1.59
CA PHE A 175 15.19 3.93 1.12
C PHE A 175 15.11 4.34 -0.35
N VAL A 176 13.94 4.16 -0.92
CA VAL A 176 13.60 4.62 -2.26
C VAL A 176 12.62 5.79 -2.16
N TYR A 177 12.89 6.80 -2.95
CA TYR A 177 12.03 7.96 -3.13
C TYR A 177 11.68 8.14 -4.59
N THR A 178 10.44 8.56 -4.86
CA THR A 178 9.97 9.00 -6.17
C THR A 178 8.78 9.94 -6.01
N SER A 179 8.60 10.87 -6.94
CA SER A 179 7.40 11.70 -7.05
C SER A 179 6.93 11.71 -8.51
N PHE A 180 5.95 12.52 -8.85
CA PHE A 180 5.59 12.70 -10.25
C PHE A 180 6.71 13.36 -11.08
N THR A 181 7.54 14.19 -10.44
CA THR A 181 8.60 14.99 -11.07
C THR A 181 10.01 14.52 -10.71
N THR A 182 10.13 13.55 -9.79
CA THR A 182 11.42 12.99 -9.39
C THR A 182 11.51 11.52 -9.78
N PRO A 183 12.42 11.14 -10.73
CA PRO A 183 12.69 9.75 -11.07
C PRO A 183 13.04 8.91 -9.85
N ARG A 184 12.74 7.61 -9.90
CA ARG A 184 13.03 6.67 -8.81
C ARG A 184 14.49 6.82 -8.37
N SER A 185 14.67 7.17 -7.12
CA SER A 185 15.96 7.51 -6.49
C SER A 185 16.20 6.65 -5.26
N VAL A 186 17.42 6.13 -5.12
CA VAL A 186 17.85 5.37 -3.94
C VAL A 186 18.74 6.27 -3.11
N TYR A 187 18.42 6.37 -1.84
CA TYR A 187 19.16 7.18 -0.88
C TYR A 187 19.68 6.33 0.26
N ASP A 188 20.88 6.66 0.76
CA ASP A 188 21.34 6.34 2.08
C ASP A 188 21.08 7.54 3.00
N TYR A 189 20.49 7.26 4.14
CA TYR A 189 20.14 8.24 5.16
C TYR A 189 20.86 7.92 6.45
N ASN A 190 21.73 8.80 6.90
CA ASN A 190 22.34 8.67 8.20
C ASN A 190 21.34 9.11 9.28
N MET A 191 20.85 8.16 10.07
CA MET A 191 19.82 8.36 11.09
C MET A 191 20.29 9.23 12.25
N LEU A 192 21.60 9.29 12.50
CA LEU A 192 22.20 10.12 13.54
C LEU A 192 22.39 11.57 13.09
N THR A 193 23.02 11.78 11.92
CA THR A 193 23.33 13.12 11.39
C THR A 193 22.21 13.74 10.57
N LYS A 194 21.20 12.95 10.20
CA LYS A 194 20.04 13.32 9.35
C LYS A 194 20.43 13.72 7.92
N GLN A 195 21.61 13.34 7.47
CA GLN A 195 22.08 13.60 6.11
C GLN A 195 21.57 12.54 5.13
N LYS A 196 21.19 12.98 3.93
CA LYS A 196 20.77 12.13 2.81
C LYS A 196 21.86 12.12 1.76
N GLU A 197 22.26 10.94 1.30
CA GLU A 197 23.16 10.74 0.17
C GLU A 197 22.39 10.05 -0.97
N LEU A 198 22.35 10.68 -2.14
CA LEU A 198 21.78 10.07 -3.34
C LEU A 198 22.77 9.07 -3.92
N LEU A 199 22.44 7.78 -3.85
CA LEU A 199 23.26 6.71 -4.42
C LEU A 199 23.00 6.49 -5.90
N LYS A 200 21.72 6.51 -6.29
CA LYS A 200 21.32 6.24 -7.67
C LYS A 200 19.96 6.89 -7.96
N GLN A 201 19.87 7.50 -9.14
CA GLN A 201 18.60 7.95 -9.70
C GLN A 201 18.40 7.30 -11.07
N LYS A 202 17.17 6.88 -11.36
CA LYS A 202 16.83 6.31 -12.67
C LYS A 202 16.98 7.37 -13.76
N ILE A 203 17.76 7.07 -14.77
CA ILE A 203 17.97 7.95 -15.94
C ILE A 203 16.71 7.91 -16.81
N VAL A 204 16.29 9.06 -17.28
CA VAL A 204 15.23 9.18 -18.30
C VAL A 204 15.88 9.08 -19.66
N LEU A 205 15.46 8.07 -20.44
CA LEU A 205 15.97 7.81 -21.78
C LEU A 205 15.00 8.39 -22.82
N GLY A 206 15.55 8.74 -24.00
CA GLY A 206 14.74 9.17 -25.15
C GLY A 206 14.46 10.66 -25.22
N GLY A 207 15.15 11.48 -24.45
CA GLY A 207 15.02 12.95 -24.47
C GLY A 207 15.63 13.62 -23.24
N GLU A 208 15.67 14.93 -23.25
CA GLU A 208 16.03 15.72 -22.08
C GLU A 208 14.82 15.80 -21.12
N PHE A 209 15.08 15.51 -19.87
CA PHE A 209 14.09 15.67 -18.79
C PHE A 209 14.60 16.71 -17.79
N ASP A 210 13.78 17.71 -17.56
CA ASP A 210 13.98 18.71 -16.52
C ASP A 210 12.71 18.78 -15.66
N SER A 211 12.85 18.45 -14.36
CA SER A 211 11.75 18.48 -13.39
C SER A 211 11.07 19.84 -13.29
N ASP A 212 11.82 20.92 -13.49
CA ASP A 212 11.33 22.29 -13.39
C ASP A 212 10.32 22.68 -14.50
N ASN A 213 10.21 21.86 -15.53
CA ASN A 213 9.19 21.98 -16.57
C ASN A 213 7.81 21.47 -16.17
N TYR A 214 7.69 20.84 -15.01
CA TYR A 214 6.44 20.23 -14.56
C TYR A 214 6.03 20.76 -13.19
N VAL A 215 4.72 20.72 -12.94
CA VAL A 215 4.11 21.10 -11.67
C VAL A 215 3.43 19.88 -11.10
N SER A 216 3.69 19.57 -9.83
CA SER A 216 2.95 18.58 -9.06
C SER A 216 2.12 19.30 -8.01
N GLU A 217 0.85 18.94 -7.89
CA GLU A 217 -0.08 19.50 -6.91
C GLU A 217 -0.83 18.40 -6.17
N ARG A 218 -1.34 18.76 -5.00
CA ARG A 218 -2.26 17.93 -4.24
C ARG A 218 -3.45 18.76 -3.79
N ILE A 219 -4.62 18.31 -4.20
CA ILE A 219 -5.90 18.97 -3.93
C ILE A 219 -6.88 17.97 -3.31
N PHE A 220 -8.06 18.41 -2.90
CA PHE A 220 -9.06 17.59 -2.26
C PHE A 220 -10.43 17.86 -2.87
N ALA A 221 -11.12 16.79 -3.26
CA ALA A 221 -12.51 16.84 -3.64
C ALA A 221 -13.39 16.47 -2.44
N LEU A 222 -14.50 17.14 -2.24
CA LEU A 222 -15.49 16.74 -1.24
C LEU A 222 -16.40 15.65 -1.84
N SER A 223 -16.46 14.49 -1.18
CA SER A 223 -17.39 13.43 -1.54
C SER A 223 -18.84 13.90 -1.38
N ARG A 224 -19.77 13.34 -2.13
CA ARG A 224 -21.22 13.59 -2.03
C ARG A 224 -21.82 13.32 -0.64
N ASP A 225 -21.09 12.61 0.23
CA ASP A 225 -21.49 12.44 1.63
C ASP A 225 -21.35 13.72 2.48
N GLY A 226 -20.77 14.78 1.92
CA GLY A 226 -20.63 16.10 2.51
C GLY A 226 -19.58 16.21 3.63
N LYS A 227 -18.80 15.16 3.88
CA LYS A 227 -17.82 15.12 4.99
C LYS A 227 -16.47 14.52 4.65
N THR A 228 -16.40 13.67 3.62
CA THR A 228 -15.17 12.96 3.24
C THR A 228 -14.39 13.78 2.21
N ASN A 229 -13.17 14.17 2.55
CA ASN A 229 -12.25 14.84 1.63
C ASN A 229 -11.37 13.80 0.93
N ILE A 230 -11.53 13.67 -0.39
CA ILE A 230 -10.82 12.70 -1.23
C ILE A 230 -9.58 13.38 -1.78
N PRO A 231 -8.37 12.89 -1.46
CA PRO A 231 -7.14 13.47 -2.01
C PRO A 231 -7.02 13.17 -3.52
N ILE A 232 -6.54 14.15 -4.27
CA ILE A 232 -6.17 14.01 -5.69
C ILE A 232 -4.75 14.52 -5.86
N SER A 233 -3.88 13.71 -6.41
CA SER A 233 -2.52 14.10 -6.79
C SER A 233 -2.46 14.36 -8.28
N LEU A 234 -1.96 15.52 -8.68
CA LEU A 234 -1.89 15.97 -10.09
C LEU A 234 -0.46 16.22 -10.53
N VAL A 235 -0.24 16.06 -11.83
CA VAL A 235 0.98 16.53 -12.51
C VAL A 235 0.64 17.03 -13.91
N TYR A 236 1.28 18.12 -14.30
CA TYR A 236 1.12 18.70 -15.63
C TYR A 236 2.33 19.59 -16.00
N ARG A 237 2.43 19.96 -17.27
CA ARG A 237 3.50 20.84 -17.74
C ARG A 237 3.31 22.26 -17.24
N LYS A 238 4.39 22.91 -16.78
CA LYS A 238 4.39 24.31 -16.30
C LYS A 238 3.86 25.26 -17.38
N GLY A 239 3.07 26.24 -16.95
CA GLY A 239 2.46 27.23 -17.86
C GLY A 239 1.13 26.81 -18.46
N ILE A 240 0.62 25.62 -18.16
CA ILE A 240 -0.77 25.24 -18.48
C ILE A 240 -1.73 26.12 -17.69
N LYS A 241 -2.74 26.66 -18.40
CA LYS A 241 -3.82 27.44 -17.78
C LYS A 241 -5.00 26.52 -17.47
N ASN A 242 -5.55 26.64 -16.27
CA ASN A 242 -6.78 25.97 -15.87
C ASN A 242 -7.99 26.73 -16.42
N ASN A 243 -8.36 26.44 -17.67
CA ASN A 243 -9.47 27.11 -18.38
C ASN A 243 -10.60 26.13 -18.79
N GLY A 244 -10.50 24.87 -18.36
CA GLY A 244 -11.47 23.81 -18.70
C GLY A 244 -11.22 23.11 -20.04
N GLU A 245 -10.21 23.51 -20.83
CA GLU A 245 -9.97 22.99 -22.18
C GLU A 245 -8.86 21.95 -22.27
N ARG A 246 -8.28 21.54 -21.11
CA ARG A 246 -7.15 20.62 -21.12
C ARG A 246 -7.59 19.16 -21.02
N PRO A 247 -7.01 18.28 -21.82
CA PRO A 247 -7.24 16.86 -21.64
C PRO A 247 -6.65 16.42 -20.29
N LEU A 248 -7.46 15.68 -19.52
CA LEU A 248 -7.08 15.17 -18.21
C LEU A 248 -7.32 13.68 -18.16
N LEU A 249 -6.29 12.90 -17.78
CA LEU A 249 -6.40 11.48 -17.50
C LEU A 249 -6.47 11.26 -15.99
N LEU A 250 -7.64 10.88 -15.49
CA LEU A 250 -7.89 10.52 -14.10
C LEU A 250 -7.72 9.00 -13.91
N ASN A 251 -6.88 8.60 -12.97
CA ASN A 251 -6.58 7.21 -12.66
C ASN A 251 -6.96 6.86 -11.23
N ALA A 252 -7.41 5.64 -10.99
CA ALA A 252 -7.57 5.09 -9.66
C ALA A 252 -7.58 3.55 -9.66
N TYR A 253 -7.54 2.95 -8.48
CA TYR A 253 -7.68 1.51 -8.26
C TYR A 253 -8.84 1.19 -7.30
N GLY A 254 -8.73 1.57 -6.03
CA GLY A 254 -9.81 1.58 -5.06
C GLY A 254 -10.24 0.20 -4.52
N SER A 255 -9.34 -0.75 -4.35
CA SER A 255 -9.64 -2.08 -3.81
C SER A 255 -8.45 -2.66 -3.04
N TYR A 256 -8.71 -3.68 -2.20
CA TYR A 256 -7.73 -4.45 -1.43
C TYR A 256 -6.87 -3.62 -0.47
N GLY A 257 -7.28 -2.42 -0.11
CA GLY A 257 -6.43 -1.49 0.62
C GLY A 257 -5.14 -1.11 -0.14
N SER A 258 -5.12 -1.32 -1.45
CA SER A 258 -3.97 -1.00 -2.29
C SER A 258 -3.86 0.49 -2.51
N ASN A 259 -2.65 1.04 -2.34
CA ASN A 259 -2.43 2.47 -2.48
C ASN A 259 -1.97 2.83 -3.89
N SER A 260 -2.62 3.81 -4.49
CA SER A 260 -2.20 4.42 -5.75
C SER A 260 -1.25 5.59 -5.48
N ASP A 261 0.00 5.28 -5.15
CA ASP A 261 0.98 6.31 -4.79
C ASP A 261 1.56 7.02 -6.01
N PRO A 262 1.84 8.34 -5.93
CA PRO A 262 2.51 9.08 -6.97
C PRO A 262 3.92 8.52 -7.24
N TYR A 263 4.24 8.29 -8.51
CA TYR A 263 5.56 7.86 -8.94
C TYR A 263 5.93 8.47 -10.30
N PHE A 264 7.21 8.59 -10.55
CA PHE A 264 7.72 9.04 -11.84
C PHE A 264 7.51 7.99 -12.93
N SER A 265 7.05 8.45 -14.10
CA SER A 265 6.90 7.62 -15.27
C SER A 265 7.38 8.36 -16.51
N SER A 266 8.44 7.85 -17.16
CA SER A 266 8.94 8.40 -18.44
C SER A 266 7.90 8.30 -19.56
N VAL A 267 7.07 7.27 -19.55
CA VAL A 267 5.97 7.11 -20.53
C VAL A 267 4.93 8.21 -20.38
N ARG A 268 4.64 8.62 -19.13
CA ARG A 268 3.69 9.70 -18.83
C ARG A 268 4.14 11.05 -19.38
N LEU A 269 5.45 11.30 -19.49
CA LEU A 269 5.97 12.54 -20.07
C LEU A 269 5.42 12.80 -21.48
N SER A 270 5.23 11.73 -22.27
CA SER A 270 4.61 11.84 -23.60
C SER A 270 3.20 12.44 -23.58
N LEU A 271 2.41 12.18 -22.56
CA LEU A 271 1.09 12.82 -22.36
C LEU A 271 1.25 14.25 -21.86
N LEU A 272 2.08 14.48 -20.84
CA LEU A 272 2.28 15.80 -20.24
C LEU A 272 2.81 16.80 -21.26
N ASP A 273 3.73 16.41 -22.13
CA ASP A 273 4.31 17.24 -23.16
C ASP A 273 3.32 17.58 -24.29
N ARG A 274 2.25 16.80 -24.43
CA ARG A 274 1.10 17.09 -25.32
C ARG A 274 0.02 17.93 -24.63
N GLY A 275 0.26 18.40 -23.40
CA GLY A 275 -0.64 19.28 -22.66
C GLY A 275 -1.69 18.55 -21.82
N PHE A 276 -1.58 17.23 -21.61
CA PHE A 276 -2.40 16.51 -20.67
C PHE A 276 -2.08 16.89 -19.23
N ILE A 277 -3.11 16.88 -18.40
CA ILE A 277 -3.00 16.76 -16.95
C ILE A 277 -3.15 15.28 -16.59
N TYR A 278 -2.29 14.75 -15.75
CA TYR A 278 -2.47 13.41 -15.18
C TYR A 278 -2.83 13.53 -13.72
N ALA A 279 -3.85 12.79 -13.29
CA ALA A 279 -4.33 12.81 -11.91
C ALA A 279 -4.53 11.39 -11.36
N ILE A 280 -4.25 11.22 -10.07
CA ILE A 280 -4.61 10.03 -9.29
C ILE A 280 -5.64 10.45 -8.26
N ALA A 281 -6.83 9.83 -8.29
CA ALA A 281 -7.81 9.95 -7.23
C ALA A 281 -7.53 8.87 -6.16
N HIS A 282 -7.28 9.29 -4.92
CA HIS A 282 -7.01 8.39 -3.79
C HIS A 282 -8.32 8.02 -3.10
N ILE A 283 -9.14 7.24 -3.79
CA ILE A 283 -10.50 6.91 -3.43
C ILE A 283 -10.60 5.84 -2.34
N ARG A 284 -11.74 5.76 -1.65
CA ARG A 284 -12.03 4.69 -0.68
C ARG A 284 -11.94 3.31 -1.35
N GLY A 285 -11.52 2.31 -0.57
CA GLY A 285 -11.12 0.98 -1.05
C GLY A 285 -9.61 0.80 -1.15
N GLY A 286 -8.84 1.92 -1.27
CA GLY A 286 -7.42 1.98 -0.92
C GLY A 286 -7.21 2.14 0.60
N GLN A 287 -5.97 2.35 1.04
CA GLN A 287 -5.61 2.66 2.44
C GLN A 287 -4.83 3.97 2.58
N GLU A 288 -4.94 4.87 1.61
CA GLU A 288 -4.17 6.12 1.61
C GLU A 288 -4.41 6.91 2.89
N MET A 289 -5.67 6.98 3.36
CA MET A 289 -6.07 7.72 4.55
C MET A 289 -6.17 6.85 5.82
N GLY A 290 -5.70 5.59 5.78
CA GLY A 290 -5.75 4.64 6.88
C GLY A 290 -6.73 3.49 6.66
N ARG A 291 -6.86 2.61 7.64
CA ARG A 291 -7.66 1.37 7.53
C ARG A 291 -9.15 1.63 7.27
N TYR A 292 -9.71 2.66 7.88
CA TYR A 292 -11.12 3.02 7.67
C TYR A 292 -11.42 3.36 6.20
N TRP A 293 -10.43 3.90 5.47
CA TRP A 293 -10.56 4.22 4.05
C TRP A 293 -10.78 2.96 3.20
N TYR A 294 -10.10 1.88 3.54
CA TYR A 294 -10.29 0.56 2.95
C TYR A 294 -11.65 -0.03 3.32
N GLU A 295 -11.99 -0.05 4.62
CA GLU A 295 -13.22 -0.66 5.12
C GLU A 295 -14.48 0.06 4.62
N ASP A 296 -14.39 1.35 4.30
CA ASP A 296 -15.48 2.14 3.76
C ASP A 296 -15.59 2.07 2.21
N GLY A 297 -14.75 1.26 1.57
CA GLY A 297 -14.76 1.05 0.12
C GLY A 297 -14.78 -0.41 -0.33
N LYS A 298 -15.16 -1.37 0.52
CA LYS A 298 -15.27 -2.80 0.19
C LYS A 298 -16.64 -3.39 0.57
N LEU A 299 -16.90 -4.61 0.09
CA LEU A 299 -18.15 -5.34 0.35
C LEU A 299 -19.36 -4.44 0.05
N LEU A 300 -20.36 -4.41 0.93
CA LEU A 300 -21.58 -3.60 0.76
C LEU A 300 -21.33 -2.08 0.71
N LYS A 301 -20.13 -1.62 1.05
CA LYS A 301 -19.72 -0.22 0.91
C LYS A 301 -18.96 0.08 -0.38
N LYS A 302 -18.83 -0.88 -1.28
CA LYS A 302 -18.07 -0.74 -2.52
C LYS A 302 -18.51 0.43 -3.40
N LYS A 303 -19.77 0.80 -3.38
CA LYS A 303 -20.31 1.96 -4.11
C LYS A 303 -19.63 3.28 -3.72
N ASN A 304 -19.09 3.40 -2.49
CA ASN A 304 -18.34 4.59 -2.10
C ASN A 304 -17.08 4.80 -2.96
N THR A 305 -16.41 3.72 -3.38
CA THR A 305 -15.28 3.77 -4.32
C THR A 305 -15.68 4.44 -5.64
N PHE A 306 -16.83 4.06 -6.18
CA PHE A 306 -17.35 4.58 -7.46
C PHE A 306 -17.78 6.04 -7.32
N TYR A 307 -18.51 6.36 -6.25
CA TYR A 307 -18.93 7.72 -5.95
C TYR A 307 -17.75 8.67 -5.76
N ASP A 308 -16.73 8.26 -5.02
CA ASP A 308 -15.53 9.06 -4.80
C ASP A 308 -14.82 9.42 -6.11
N PHE A 309 -14.72 8.46 -7.04
CA PHE A 309 -14.10 8.69 -8.35
C PHE A 309 -14.91 9.66 -9.20
N ILE A 310 -16.24 9.50 -9.24
CA ILE A 310 -17.15 10.41 -9.92
C ILE A 310 -17.05 11.83 -9.34
N ASP A 311 -17.07 11.95 -8.01
CA ASP A 311 -16.99 13.24 -7.31
C ASP A 311 -15.65 13.94 -7.56
N CYS A 312 -14.54 13.18 -7.64
CA CYS A 312 -13.24 13.69 -8.09
C CYS A 312 -13.30 14.23 -9.52
N GLY A 313 -13.93 13.49 -10.46
CA GLY A 313 -14.11 13.95 -11.84
C GLY A 313 -14.92 15.25 -11.93
N LYS A 314 -16.05 15.34 -11.22
CA LYS A 314 -16.89 16.54 -11.15
C LYS A 314 -16.13 17.72 -10.56
N TYR A 315 -15.40 17.51 -9.46
CA TYR A 315 -14.57 18.54 -8.83
C TYR A 315 -13.50 19.09 -9.79
N LEU A 316 -12.85 18.24 -10.59
CA LEU A 316 -11.83 18.65 -11.56
C LEU A 316 -12.43 19.50 -12.69
N ILE A 317 -13.68 19.21 -13.12
CA ILE A 317 -14.41 20.03 -14.10
C ILE A 317 -14.81 21.37 -13.49
N ASP A 318 -15.40 21.37 -12.30
CA ASP A 318 -15.85 22.60 -11.62
C ASP A 318 -14.70 23.53 -11.33
N SER A 319 -13.53 22.98 -10.98
CA SER A 319 -12.28 23.70 -10.73
C SER A 319 -11.53 24.12 -12.01
N LYS A 320 -12.11 23.86 -13.21
CA LYS A 320 -11.57 24.22 -14.51
C LYS A 320 -10.22 23.57 -14.87
N PHE A 321 -9.88 22.45 -14.27
CA PHE A 321 -8.74 21.66 -14.75
C PHE A 321 -9.04 21.03 -16.11
N THR A 322 -10.30 20.64 -16.36
CA THR A 322 -10.78 20.01 -17.59
C THR A 322 -12.28 20.27 -17.80
N SER A 323 -12.87 19.64 -18.79
CA SER A 323 -14.33 19.56 -19.03
C SER A 323 -14.71 18.10 -19.32
N SER A 324 -16.01 17.76 -19.38
CA SER A 324 -16.45 16.41 -19.75
C SER A 324 -15.94 15.97 -21.14
N ASP A 325 -15.84 16.90 -22.09
CA ASP A 325 -15.30 16.65 -23.43
C ASP A 325 -13.80 16.32 -23.43
N HIS A 326 -13.10 16.59 -22.33
CA HIS A 326 -11.65 16.42 -22.20
C HIS A 326 -11.24 15.57 -20.99
N LEU A 327 -12.20 15.03 -20.22
CA LEU A 327 -11.92 14.15 -19.08
C LEU A 327 -11.89 12.69 -19.55
N TYR A 328 -10.76 12.03 -19.31
CA TYR A 328 -10.54 10.61 -19.56
C TYR A 328 -10.33 9.88 -18.25
N ALA A 329 -10.82 8.64 -18.17
CA ALA A 329 -10.65 7.79 -16.98
C ALA A 329 -9.81 6.55 -17.31
N SER A 330 -9.02 6.06 -16.34
CA SER A 330 -8.27 4.81 -16.50
C SER A 330 -8.19 4.01 -15.21
N GLY A 331 -8.27 2.68 -15.33
CA GLY A 331 -8.09 1.74 -14.22
C GLY A 331 -7.91 0.33 -14.73
N GLY A 332 -7.17 -0.48 -14.00
CA GLY A 332 -6.88 -1.87 -14.36
C GLY A 332 -7.33 -2.87 -13.28
N SER A 333 -7.63 -4.12 -13.66
CA SER A 333 -8.06 -5.18 -12.72
C SER A 333 -9.31 -4.75 -11.93
N ALA A 334 -9.25 -4.65 -10.60
CA ALA A 334 -10.32 -4.06 -9.78
C ALA A 334 -10.56 -2.57 -10.11
N GLY A 335 -9.53 -1.82 -10.55
CA GLY A 335 -9.71 -0.50 -11.14
C GLY A 335 -10.44 -0.54 -12.49
N GLY A 336 -10.39 -1.66 -13.20
CA GLY A 336 -11.20 -1.91 -14.40
C GLY A 336 -12.69 -2.12 -14.06
N LEU A 337 -13.02 -2.78 -12.95
CA LEU A 337 -14.38 -2.80 -12.40
C LEU A 337 -14.86 -1.38 -12.09
N LEU A 338 -14.02 -0.57 -11.41
CA LEU A 338 -14.30 0.85 -11.18
C LEU A 338 -14.66 1.54 -12.51
N MET A 339 -13.88 1.33 -13.57
CA MET A 339 -14.16 1.93 -14.89
C MET A 339 -15.52 1.48 -15.46
N GLY A 340 -15.82 0.18 -15.40
CA GLY A 340 -17.12 -0.36 -15.82
C GLY A 340 -18.30 0.24 -15.03
N ALA A 341 -18.13 0.40 -13.72
CA ALA A 341 -19.17 1.00 -12.88
C ALA A 341 -19.41 2.49 -13.20
N VAL A 342 -18.35 3.31 -13.26
CA VAL A 342 -18.51 4.76 -13.40
C VAL A 342 -18.99 5.17 -14.79
N MET A 343 -18.62 4.44 -15.85
CA MET A 343 -19.13 4.72 -17.20
C MET A 343 -20.62 4.41 -17.34
N ASN A 344 -21.16 3.48 -16.53
CA ASN A 344 -22.60 3.20 -16.50
C ASN A 344 -23.37 4.15 -15.56
N MET A 345 -22.73 4.60 -14.48
CA MET A 345 -23.36 5.48 -13.48
C MET A 345 -23.42 6.94 -13.93
N GLU A 346 -22.41 7.41 -14.67
CA GLU A 346 -22.29 8.80 -15.13
C GLU A 346 -21.70 8.82 -16.56
N PRO A 347 -22.47 8.35 -17.58
CA PRO A 347 -21.96 8.17 -18.94
C PRO A 347 -21.51 9.47 -19.61
N GLU A 348 -22.08 10.62 -19.21
CA GLU A 348 -21.76 11.93 -19.78
C GLU A 348 -20.55 12.60 -19.13
N LEU A 349 -19.97 11.98 -18.08
CA LEU A 349 -18.87 12.60 -17.32
C LEU A 349 -17.53 12.44 -18.02
N PHE A 350 -17.32 11.31 -18.72
CA PHE A 350 -16.02 10.95 -19.30
C PHE A 350 -16.09 10.88 -20.82
N ASN A 351 -15.18 11.59 -21.50
CA ASN A 351 -15.07 11.51 -22.96
C ASN A 351 -14.46 10.17 -23.43
N GLY A 352 -13.71 9.49 -22.59
CA GLY A 352 -13.16 8.18 -22.89
C GLY A 352 -12.70 7.44 -21.62
N VAL A 353 -12.80 6.10 -21.67
CA VAL A 353 -12.48 5.23 -20.54
C VAL A 353 -11.53 4.12 -21.00
N ILE A 354 -10.46 3.92 -20.24
CA ILE A 354 -9.50 2.83 -20.44
C ILE A 354 -9.67 1.82 -19.31
N ALA A 355 -10.32 0.70 -19.61
CA ALA A 355 -10.50 -0.42 -18.68
C ALA A 355 -9.49 -1.52 -19.03
N GLY A 356 -8.37 -1.57 -18.30
CA GLY A 356 -7.32 -2.57 -18.49
C GLY A 356 -7.62 -3.86 -17.73
N VAL A 357 -7.66 -5.02 -18.44
CA VAL A 357 -7.93 -6.35 -17.84
C VAL A 357 -9.03 -6.29 -16.76
N PRO A 358 -10.24 -5.78 -17.08
CA PRO A 358 -11.22 -5.39 -16.09
C PRO A 358 -11.87 -6.59 -15.39
N PHE A 359 -11.96 -6.52 -14.07
CA PHE A 359 -12.68 -7.49 -13.25
C PHE A 359 -14.18 -7.09 -13.18
N VAL A 360 -14.95 -7.39 -14.22
CA VAL A 360 -16.34 -6.92 -14.37
C VAL A 360 -17.40 -7.99 -14.11
N ASP A 361 -17.07 -9.26 -14.26
CA ASP A 361 -17.98 -10.37 -13.96
C ASP A 361 -17.74 -10.90 -12.54
N VAL A 362 -18.01 -10.06 -11.55
CA VAL A 362 -17.71 -10.31 -10.14
C VAL A 362 -18.51 -11.50 -9.61
N ILE A 363 -19.82 -11.54 -9.85
CA ILE A 363 -20.72 -12.56 -9.29
C ILE A 363 -20.32 -13.96 -9.78
N ASN A 364 -20.19 -14.14 -11.10
CA ASN A 364 -19.83 -15.46 -11.64
C ASN A 364 -18.44 -15.91 -11.21
N THR A 365 -17.48 -14.98 -11.15
CA THR A 365 -16.12 -15.29 -10.68
C THR A 365 -16.12 -15.70 -9.20
N MET A 366 -16.84 -14.96 -8.36
CA MET A 366 -16.92 -15.28 -6.92
C MET A 366 -17.80 -16.52 -6.63
N TRP A 367 -18.64 -16.92 -7.57
CA TRP A 367 -19.47 -18.11 -7.44
C TRP A 367 -18.68 -19.41 -7.69
N ASP A 368 -17.67 -19.33 -8.55
CA ASP A 368 -16.84 -20.50 -8.94
C ASP A 368 -15.55 -20.57 -8.12
N GLU A 369 -15.58 -21.35 -7.03
CA GLU A 369 -14.44 -21.57 -6.14
C GLU A 369 -13.28 -22.34 -6.81
N THR A 370 -13.45 -22.86 -8.04
CA THR A 370 -12.37 -23.50 -8.78
C THR A 370 -11.43 -22.50 -9.46
N ILE A 371 -11.88 -21.24 -9.60
CA ILE A 371 -11.05 -20.16 -10.11
C ILE A 371 -10.01 -19.78 -9.04
N PRO A 372 -8.72 -19.76 -9.38
CA PRO A 372 -7.67 -19.39 -8.42
C PRO A 372 -7.95 -18.04 -7.74
N LEU A 373 -7.68 -17.95 -6.45
CA LEU A 373 -7.85 -16.79 -5.57
C LEU A 373 -9.29 -16.49 -5.12
N THR A 374 -10.33 -17.04 -5.75
CA THR A 374 -11.73 -16.73 -5.43
C THR A 374 -12.02 -16.88 -3.93
N THR A 375 -11.64 -18.01 -3.31
CA THR A 375 -11.91 -18.25 -1.89
C THR A 375 -11.24 -17.26 -0.95
N SER A 376 -10.05 -16.78 -1.33
CA SER A 376 -9.31 -15.78 -0.54
C SER A 376 -9.83 -14.35 -0.70
N GLU A 377 -10.72 -14.11 -1.68
CA GLU A 377 -11.22 -12.77 -2.01
C GLU A 377 -12.64 -12.50 -1.50
N PHE A 378 -13.30 -13.47 -0.84
CA PHE A 378 -14.61 -13.24 -0.24
C PHE A 378 -14.65 -12.09 0.77
N ASP A 379 -13.53 -11.76 1.39
CA ASP A 379 -13.40 -10.64 2.30
C ASP A 379 -13.33 -9.26 1.61
N GLU A 380 -13.12 -9.24 0.31
CA GLU A 380 -13.15 -8.01 -0.51
C GLU A 380 -14.48 -7.84 -1.23
N TRP A 381 -14.99 -8.92 -1.86
CA TRP A 381 -16.13 -8.85 -2.77
C TRP A 381 -17.43 -9.42 -2.19
N GLY A 382 -17.34 -10.25 -1.15
CA GLY A 382 -18.45 -11.03 -0.62
C GLY A 382 -18.55 -12.41 -1.27
N ASN A 383 -19.15 -13.35 -0.56
CA ASN A 383 -19.49 -14.67 -1.09
C ASN A 383 -20.92 -14.64 -1.63
N PRO A 384 -21.15 -14.78 -2.96
CA PRO A 384 -22.48 -14.70 -3.55
C PRO A 384 -23.42 -15.86 -3.15
N LYS A 385 -22.90 -16.90 -2.49
CA LYS A 385 -23.74 -17.93 -1.85
C LYS A 385 -24.50 -17.40 -0.64
N ASP A 386 -24.03 -16.29 -0.06
CA ASP A 386 -24.75 -15.52 0.93
C ASP A 386 -25.60 -14.46 0.20
N LYS A 387 -26.92 -14.50 0.41
CA LYS A 387 -27.88 -13.64 -0.27
C LYS A 387 -27.58 -12.15 -0.12
N GLU A 388 -27.02 -11.74 1.04
CA GLU A 388 -26.67 -10.35 1.30
C GLU A 388 -25.66 -9.79 0.29
N TYR A 389 -24.73 -10.65 -0.18
CA TYR A 389 -23.70 -10.25 -1.15
C TYR A 389 -24.11 -10.51 -2.61
N TYR A 390 -25.13 -11.36 -2.83
CA TYR A 390 -25.64 -11.61 -4.16
C TYR A 390 -26.54 -10.49 -4.69
N ASP A 391 -27.43 -9.93 -3.84
CA ASP A 391 -28.38 -8.86 -4.15
C ASP A 391 -27.66 -7.47 -4.25
#